data_4a7c976eb42e75eabf89606e7abc5d5d
#
_entry.id   4a7c976eb42e75eabf89606e7abc5d5d
#
_cell.length_a   1.000
_cell.length_b   1.000
_cell.length_c   1.000
_cell.angle_alpha   90.00
_cell.angle_beta   90.00
_cell.angle_gamma   90.00
#
_symmetry.space_group_name_H-M   'P 1'
#
loop_
_entity.id
_entity.type
_entity.pdbx_description
1 polymer ?
#
loop_
_entity_poly.entity_id
_entity_poly.type
_entity_poly.pdbx_seq_one_letter_code
_entity_poly.pdbx_strand_id
1 'polypeptide(L)'
;VFYSNCKIEKEDESTREFKTYFDEWVNISSLNDILAINTIRKNNINIIIDLMGLTSTNRIALFKNRLAKIQILWLGYNNTSGLKNMDYLIADPNLIHQDEVAHYSEKIIFLPGIWNCHSGFSILRSNNPSPIIKNKYITFGSFNNVSKISDEVINVWSKILKNIKNSKLIIKSSINHSNKNLKEKFGKNEVLKQIIFLDKKKSFEEHIKEYNKIDLALDT
;
A
#
# COMPACT_ATOMS: atom_id res chain seq x y z
N VAL A 1 -10.16 -18.58 -12.40
CA VAL A 1 -9.89 -17.56 -13.43
C VAL A 1 -9.41 -16.28 -12.76
N PHE A 2 -8.35 -15.67 -13.28
CA PHE A 2 -7.86 -14.36 -12.85
C PHE A 2 -8.10 -13.31 -13.95
N TYR A 3 -8.69 -12.19 -13.61
CA TYR A 3 -8.90 -11.06 -14.52
C TYR A 3 -7.90 -9.96 -14.25
N SER A 4 -6.88 -9.85 -15.12
CA SER A 4 -5.82 -8.87 -14.98
C SER A 4 -6.17 -7.54 -15.63
N ASN A 5 -6.03 -6.45 -14.88
CA ASN A 5 -6.10 -5.08 -15.41
C ASN A 5 -4.71 -4.47 -15.65
N CYS A 6 -3.65 -5.26 -15.50
CA CYS A 6 -2.29 -4.83 -15.82
C CYS A 6 -2.08 -4.84 -17.33
N LYS A 7 -1.55 -3.76 -17.89
CA LYS A 7 -1.15 -3.70 -19.29
C LYS A 7 -0.03 -4.71 -19.55
N ILE A 8 -0.10 -5.42 -20.67
CA ILE A 8 0.85 -6.51 -21.01
C ILE A 8 2.31 -6.02 -20.98
N GLU A 9 2.57 -4.82 -21.46
CA GLU A 9 3.92 -4.22 -21.48
C GLU A 9 4.46 -3.85 -20.08
N LYS A 10 3.63 -3.95 -19.03
CA LYS A 10 4.01 -3.70 -17.63
C LYS A 10 4.10 -4.99 -16.80
N GLU A 11 3.90 -6.14 -17.43
CA GLU A 11 4.03 -7.42 -16.76
C GLU A 11 5.51 -7.71 -16.44
N ASP A 12 5.77 -8.00 -15.18
CA ASP A 12 7.08 -8.29 -14.61
C ASP A 12 7.24 -9.78 -14.25
N GLU A 13 8.34 -10.10 -13.59
CA GLU A 13 8.63 -11.46 -13.13
C GLU A 13 7.59 -11.96 -12.11
N SER A 14 7.19 -11.09 -11.16
CA SER A 14 6.13 -11.42 -10.19
C SER A 14 4.80 -11.72 -10.87
N THR A 15 4.46 -10.98 -11.93
CA THR A 15 3.27 -11.25 -12.74
C THR A 15 3.35 -12.62 -13.41
N ARG A 16 4.52 -12.98 -13.95
CA ARG A 16 4.73 -14.30 -14.58
C ARG A 16 4.60 -15.44 -13.60
N GLU A 17 5.20 -15.30 -12.41
CA GLU A 17 5.04 -16.25 -11.32
C GLU A 17 3.56 -16.37 -10.92
N PHE A 18 2.90 -15.24 -10.70
CA PHE A 18 1.50 -15.21 -10.26
C PHE A 18 0.55 -15.89 -11.23
N LYS A 19 0.80 -15.78 -12.55
CA LYS A 19 0.03 -16.50 -13.58
C LYS A 19 0.00 -18.01 -13.38
N THR A 20 1.05 -18.61 -12.81
CA THR A 20 1.14 -20.06 -12.61
C THR A 20 0.18 -20.60 -11.54
N TYR A 21 -0.40 -19.74 -10.71
CA TYR A 21 -1.33 -20.11 -9.66
C TYR A 21 -2.80 -20.19 -10.11
N PHE A 22 -3.09 -19.84 -11.39
CA PHE A 22 -4.45 -19.78 -11.90
C PHE A 22 -4.63 -20.70 -13.11
N ASP A 23 -5.78 -21.37 -13.18
CA ASP A 23 -6.15 -22.23 -14.32
C ASP A 23 -6.34 -21.41 -15.60
N GLU A 24 -6.84 -20.18 -15.46
CA GLU A 24 -7.09 -19.27 -16.57
C GLU A 24 -6.70 -17.84 -16.20
N TRP A 25 -6.00 -17.17 -17.11
CA TRP A 25 -5.61 -15.76 -17.00
C TRP A 25 -6.18 -14.95 -18.14
N VAL A 26 -7.07 -14.00 -17.82
CA VAL A 26 -7.74 -13.16 -18.80
C VAL A 26 -7.29 -11.71 -18.62
N ASN A 27 -6.63 -11.14 -19.61
CA ASN A 27 -6.26 -9.72 -19.56
C ASN A 27 -7.41 -8.86 -20.05
N ILE A 28 -7.93 -7.99 -19.18
CA ILE A 28 -9.02 -7.07 -19.45
C ILE A 28 -8.59 -5.60 -19.55
N SER A 29 -7.29 -5.32 -19.51
CA SER A 29 -6.76 -3.95 -19.43
C SER A 29 -7.07 -3.08 -20.66
N SER A 30 -7.23 -3.69 -21.83
CA SER A 30 -7.59 -3.00 -23.07
C SER A 30 -9.10 -2.96 -23.33
N LEU A 31 -9.92 -3.66 -22.54
CA LEU A 31 -11.34 -3.72 -22.71
C LEU A 31 -12.03 -2.52 -22.04
N ASN A 32 -13.04 -1.95 -22.71
CA ASN A 32 -13.96 -1.04 -22.05
C ASN A 32 -14.81 -1.81 -21.02
N ASP A 33 -15.55 -1.08 -20.16
CA ASP A 33 -16.30 -1.69 -19.07
C ASP A 33 -17.37 -2.68 -19.54
N ILE A 34 -18.06 -2.38 -20.61
CA ILE A 34 -19.11 -3.26 -21.18
C ILE A 34 -18.50 -4.59 -21.63
N LEU A 35 -17.40 -4.52 -22.38
CA LEU A 35 -16.72 -5.73 -22.87
C LEU A 35 -16.10 -6.53 -21.70
N ALA A 36 -15.52 -5.86 -20.72
CA ALA A 36 -14.97 -6.51 -19.53
C ALA A 36 -16.08 -7.25 -18.74
N ILE A 37 -17.22 -6.61 -18.49
CA ILE A 37 -18.39 -7.23 -17.84
C ILE A 37 -18.85 -8.47 -18.60
N ASN A 38 -19.01 -8.36 -19.92
CA ASN A 38 -19.45 -9.47 -20.75
C ASN A 38 -18.43 -10.62 -20.75
N THR A 39 -17.15 -10.31 -20.77
CA THR A 39 -16.06 -11.31 -20.69
C THR A 39 -16.11 -12.06 -19.36
N ILE A 40 -16.25 -11.35 -18.23
CA ILE A 40 -16.34 -11.96 -16.90
C ILE A 40 -17.59 -12.85 -16.80
N ARG A 41 -18.75 -12.37 -17.25
CA ARG A 41 -20.02 -13.11 -17.17
C ARG A 41 -20.02 -14.39 -17.98
N LYS A 42 -19.32 -14.43 -19.13
CA LYS A 42 -19.21 -15.64 -19.98
C LYS A 42 -18.63 -16.83 -19.22
N ASN A 43 -17.74 -16.60 -18.27
CA ASN A 43 -17.12 -17.67 -17.49
C ASN A 43 -18.02 -18.22 -16.38
N ASN A 44 -19.21 -17.64 -16.20
CA ASN A 44 -20.25 -18.12 -15.26
C ASN A 44 -19.70 -18.48 -13.87
N ILE A 45 -18.81 -17.65 -13.34
CA ILE A 45 -18.16 -17.85 -12.04
C ILE A 45 -19.15 -17.66 -10.89
N ASN A 46 -18.99 -18.42 -9.81
CA ASN A 46 -19.86 -18.33 -8.64
C ASN A 46 -19.46 -17.18 -7.71
N ILE A 47 -18.15 -17.01 -7.48
CA ILE A 47 -17.61 -16.02 -6.56
C ILE A 47 -16.53 -15.22 -7.31
N ILE A 48 -16.63 -13.89 -7.24
CA ILE A 48 -15.60 -12.99 -7.73
C ILE A 48 -15.06 -12.15 -6.56
N ILE A 49 -13.75 -11.99 -6.51
CA ILE A 49 -13.07 -11.21 -5.48
C ILE A 49 -12.37 -10.01 -6.14
N ASP A 50 -12.70 -8.82 -5.71
CA ASP A 50 -11.95 -7.61 -6.08
C ASP A 50 -10.75 -7.44 -5.15
N LEU A 51 -9.56 -7.41 -5.72
CA LEU A 51 -8.29 -7.27 -5.00
C LEU A 51 -7.74 -5.83 -5.01
N MET A 52 -8.48 -4.88 -5.61
CA MET A 52 -8.00 -3.51 -5.80
C MET A 52 -8.74 -2.47 -4.98
N GLY A 53 -10.06 -2.64 -4.84
CA GLY A 53 -10.92 -1.63 -4.22
C GLY A 53 -10.76 -0.25 -4.88
N LEU A 54 -10.68 0.81 -4.08
CA LEU A 54 -10.54 2.20 -4.55
C LEU A 54 -9.08 2.64 -4.74
N THR A 55 -8.14 1.72 -4.91
CA THR A 55 -6.74 2.05 -5.19
C THR A 55 -6.54 2.57 -6.62
N SER A 56 -5.34 3.09 -6.93
CA SER A 56 -5.03 3.62 -8.26
C SER A 56 -5.19 2.56 -9.34
N THR A 57 -5.74 2.96 -10.49
CA THR A 57 -5.98 2.10 -11.66
C THR A 57 -6.99 0.96 -11.42
N ASN A 58 -7.80 1.04 -10.37
CA ASN A 58 -8.84 0.04 -10.09
C ASN A 58 -9.93 -0.01 -11.18
N ARG A 59 -10.71 -1.07 -11.16
CA ARG A 59 -11.91 -1.26 -11.99
C ARG A 59 -13.14 -1.55 -11.12
N ILE A 60 -13.18 -1.00 -9.89
CA ILE A 60 -14.27 -1.23 -8.93
C ILE A 60 -15.65 -0.88 -9.51
N ALA A 61 -15.71 0.05 -10.49
CA ALA A 61 -16.95 0.41 -11.17
C ALA A 61 -17.62 -0.78 -11.88
N LEU A 62 -16.88 -1.81 -12.30
CA LEU A 62 -17.45 -3.03 -12.88
C LEU A 62 -18.41 -3.73 -11.90
N PHE A 63 -18.10 -3.67 -10.61
CA PHE A 63 -18.86 -4.31 -9.53
C PHE A 63 -20.18 -3.59 -9.18
N LYS A 64 -20.46 -2.42 -9.79
CA LYS A 64 -21.84 -1.87 -9.84
C LYS A 64 -22.80 -2.82 -10.53
N ASN A 65 -22.28 -3.69 -11.38
CA ASN A 65 -23.01 -4.75 -12.05
C ASN A 65 -22.85 -6.06 -11.27
N ARG A 66 -23.82 -6.96 -11.38
CA ARG A 66 -23.68 -8.30 -10.85
C ARG A 66 -22.84 -9.13 -11.82
N LEU A 67 -21.58 -9.36 -11.50
CA LEU A 67 -20.59 -10.11 -12.29
C LEU A 67 -20.62 -11.60 -11.96
N ALA A 68 -20.91 -11.95 -10.71
CA ALA A 68 -21.02 -13.30 -10.18
C ALA A 68 -22.14 -13.36 -9.14
N LYS A 69 -22.48 -14.58 -8.68
CA LYS A 69 -23.49 -14.77 -7.62
C LYS A 69 -23.09 -14.09 -6.32
N ILE A 70 -21.79 -14.13 -5.98
CA ILE A 70 -21.21 -13.51 -4.79
C ILE A 70 -20.04 -12.62 -5.23
N GLN A 71 -20.02 -11.39 -4.74
CA GLN A 71 -18.97 -10.39 -4.98
C GLN A 71 -18.34 -9.98 -3.66
N ILE A 72 -17.02 -10.11 -3.57
CA ILE A 72 -16.25 -9.92 -2.34
C ILE A 72 -15.17 -8.86 -2.58
N LEU A 73 -14.99 -7.96 -1.62
CA LEU A 73 -13.86 -7.03 -1.55
C LEU A 73 -12.80 -7.61 -0.60
N TRP A 74 -11.54 -7.66 -1.05
CA TRP A 74 -10.44 -8.15 -0.22
C TRP A 74 -9.10 -7.58 -0.64
N LEU A 75 -8.20 -7.46 0.31
CA LEU A 75 -6.76 -7.28 0.25
C LEU A 75 -6.28 -5.87 -0.15
N GLY A 76 -6.62 -5.32 -1.30
CA GLY A 76 -5.99 -4.10 -1.80
C GLY A 76 -6.50 -2.79 -1.19
N TYR A 77 -7.67 -2.81 -0.57
CA TYR A 77 -8.32 -1.65 0.02
C TYR A 77 -9.10 -2.01 1.28
N ASN A 78 -8.75 -1.38 2.39
CA ASN A 78 -9.17 -1.78 3.74
C ASN A 78 -10.42 -1.04 4.23
N ASN A 79 -11.26 -0.53 3.34
CA ASN A 79 -12.46 0.21 3.70
C ASN A 79 -13.61 -0.17 2.76
N THR A 80 -14.83 0.24 3.09
CA THR A 80 -16.01 -0.02 2.27
C THR A 80 -15.83 0.46 0.84
N SER A 81 -16.37 -0.31 -0.12
CA SER A 81 -16.48 0.14 -1.50
C SER A 81 -17.65 1.11 -1.72
N GLY A 82 -18.61 1.14 -0.81
CA GLY A 82 -19.85 1.88 -0.95
C GLY A 82 -20.80 1.33 -2.01
N LEU A 83 -20.55 0.13 -2.56
CA LEU A 83 -21.34 -0.47 -3.65
C LEU A 83 -22.40 -1.42 -3.11
N LYS A 84 -23.67 -1.19 -3.51
CA LYS A 84 -24.79 -2.07 -3.13
C LYS A 84 -24.66 -3.51 -3.63
N ASN A 85 -23.90 -3.73 -4.70
CA ASN A 85 -23.72 -5.05 -5.30
C ASN A 85 -22.42 -5.75 -4.81
N MET A 86 -21.65 -5.15 -3.91
CA MET A 86 -20.56 -5.82 -3.21
C MET A 86 -21.16 -6.47 -1.96
N ASP A 87 -21.13 -7.80 -1.90
CA ASP A 87 -21.85 -8.55 -0.86
C ASP A 87 -21.06 -8.63 0.44
N TYR A 88 -19.74 -8.84 0.34
CA TYR A 88 -18.87 -9.07 1.49
C TYR A 88 -17.56 -8.30 1.39
N LEU A 89 -16.99 -8.01 2.57
CA LEU A 89 -15.62 -7.56 2.73
C LEU A 89 -14.91 -8.51 3.71
N ILE A 90 -13.73 -9.01 3.32
CA ILE A 90 -12.91 -9.85 4.20
C ILE A 90 -12.00 -8.96 5.04
N ALA A 91 -12.09 -9.09 6.36
CA ALA A 91 -11.36 -8.33 7.35
C ALA A 91 -10.92 -9.19 8.54
N ASP A 92 -10.37 -8.59 9.56
CA ASP A 92 -10.15 -9.16 10.87
C ASP A 92 -10.55 -8.14 11.97
N PRO A 93 -10.67 -8.56 13.24
CA PRO A 93 -11.11 -7.68 14.32
C PRO A 93 -10.15 -6.54 14.67
N ASN A 94 -8.88 -6.59 14.21
CA ASN A 94 -7.92 -5.51 14.42
C ASN A 94 -8.01 -4.46 13.31
N LEU A 95 -8.48 -4.87 12.13
CA LEU A 95 -8.67 -3.97 10.98
C LEU A 95 -9.99 -3.21 11.08
N ILE A 96 -11.08 -3.90 11.43
CA ILE A 96 -12.41 -3.32 11.56
C ILE A 96 -12.96 -3.72 12.93
N HIS A 97 -13.19 -2.72 13.78
CA HIS A 97 -13.81 -2.95 15.09
C HIS A 97 -15.31 -3.19 14.95
N GLN A 98 -15.88 -3.91 15.89
CA GLN A 98 -17.29 -4.32 15.86
C GLN A 98 -18.27 -3.13 15.80
N ASP A 99 -17.93 -2.01 16.41
CA ASP A 99 -18.70 -0.77 16.41
C ASP A 99 -18.61 0.00 15.09
N GLU A 100 -17.62 -0.30 14.26
CA GLU A 100 -17.44 0.32 12.94
C GLU A 100 -18.21 -0.39 11.82
N VAL A 101 -18.67 -1.63 12.05
CA VAL A 101 -19.34 -2.47 11.03
C VAL A 101 -20.54 -1.76 10.39
N ALA A 102 -21.26 -0.93 11.14
CA ALA A 102 -22.42 -0.18 10.64
C ALA A 102 -22.07 0.85 9.55
N HIS A 103 -20.79 1.23 9.40
CA HIS A 103 -20.32 2.17 8.39
C HIS A 103 -19.98 1.52 7.04
N TYR A 104 -20.06 0.19 6.95
CA TYR A 104 -19.74 -0.58 5.75
C TYR A 104 -21.02 -0.94 4.99
N SER A 105 -20.99 -0.85 3.66
CA SER A 105 -22.09 -1.31 2.80
C SER A 105 -22.08 -2.83 2.63
N GLU A 106 -20.93 -3.46 2.82
CA GLU A 106 -20.71 -4.88 2.73
C GLU A 106 -20.95 -5.59 4.07
N LYS A 107 -21.32 -6.87 4.03
CA LYS A 107 -21.25 -7.72 5.22
C LYS A 107 -19.79 -8.10 5.49
N ILE A 108 -19.33 -7.88 6.72
CA ILE A 108 -17.94 -8.19 7.07
C ILE A 108 -17.79 -9.69 7.37
N ILE A 109 -16.82 -10.32 6.72
CA ILE A 109 -16.34 -11.66 7.05
C ILE A 109 -15.07 -11.50 7.87
N PHE A 110 -15.15 -11.77 9.17
CA PHE A 110 -13.99 -11.72 10.04
C PHE A 110 -13.19 -13.01 9.97
N LEU A 111 -11.92 -12.90 9.59
CA LEU A 111 -10.97 -14.00 9.73
C LEU A 111 -10.49 -14.08 11.18
N PRO A 112 -10.19 -15.30 11.70
CA PRO A 112 -9.81 -15.48 13.11
C PRO A 112 -8.40 -14.93 13.44
N GLY A 113 -7.58 -14.68 12.44
CA GLY A 113 -6.22 -14.17 12.58
C GLY A 113 -6.09 -12.78 11.94
N ILE A 114 -5.16 -12.67 11.00
CA ILE A 114 -4.93 -11.46 10.22
C ILE A 114 -5.62 -11.56 8.86
N TRP A 115 -6.23 -10.48 8.39
CA TRP A 115 -6.98 -10.43 7.12
C TRP A 115 -6.09 -10.56 5.87
N ASN A 116 -4.81 -10.25 5.99
CA ASN A 116 -3.83 -10.38 4.91
C ASN A 116 -2.77 -11.42 5.23
N CYS A 117 -2.04 -11.85 4.21
CA CYS A 117 -0.91 -12.75 4.33
C CYS A 117 0.31 -12.15 3.65
N HIS A 118 1.45 -12.18 4.32
CA HIS A 118 2.72 -11.72 3.79
C HIS A 118 3.82 -12.73 4.09
N SER A 119 4.46 -13.26 3.05
CA SER A 119 5.53 -14.26 3.17
C SER A 119 6.86 -13.69 3.70
N GLY A 120 6.94 -12.38 3.88
CA GLY A 120 8.17 -11.68 4.23
C GLY A 120 9.10 -11.52 3.03
N PHE A 121 10.26 -10.92 3.30
CA PHE A 121 11.32 -10.75 2.31
C PHE A 121 12.59 -11.42 2.81
N SER A 122 13.10 -12.41 2.10
CA SER A 122 14.36 -13.11 2.44
C SER A 122 15.57 -12.15 2.53
N ILE A 123 15.52 -11.07 1.75
CA ILE A 123 16.54 -10.02 1.68
C ILE A 123 16.61 -9.19 2.98
N LEU A 124 15.54 -9.16 3.79
CA LEU A 124 15.47 -8.35 5.02
C LEU A 124 16.23 -8.94 6.20
N ARG A 125 16.74 -10.15 6.12
CA ARG A 125 17.58 -10.73 7.18
C ARG A 125 18.97 -10.12 7.16
N SER A 126 19.06 -8.84 7.48
CA SER A 126 20.32 -8.15 7.72
C SER A 126 20.69 -8.33 9.19
N ASN A 127 21.80 -9.00 9.44
CA ASN A 127 22.44 -9.05 10.78
C ASN A 127 23.25 -7.78 11.05
N ASN A 128 23.00 -6.71 10.30
CA ASN A 128 23.72 -5.45 10.51
C ASN A 128 23.33 -4.81 11.85
N PRO A 129 24.29 -4.38 12.63
CA PRO A 129 24.01 -3.65 13.86
C PRO A 129 23.26 -2.34 13.53
N SER A 130 22.44 -1.90 14.47
CA SER A 130 21.69 -0.63 14.34
C SER A 130 22.64 0.53 14.03
N PRO A 131 22.29 1.43 13.10
CA PRO A 131 23.11 2.58 12.71
C PRO A 131 23.60 3.44 13.88
N ILE A 132 22.84 3.56 14.96
CA ILE A 132 23.21 4.33 16.16
C ILE A 132 24.53 3.86 16.77
N ILE A 133 24.86 2.57 16.66
CA ILE A 133 26.11 2.03 17.21
C ILE A 133 27.31 2.70 16.55
N LYS A 134 27.24 2.93 15.24
CA LYS A 134 28.29 3.62 14.47
C LYS A 134 28.15 5.14 14.53
N ASN A 135 26.92 5.62 14.31
CA ASN A 135 26.66 7.05 14.11
C ASN A 135 26.65 7.86 15.40
N LYS A 136 26.39 7.19 16.56
CA LYS A 136 26.22 7.80 17.88
C LYS A 136 25.04 8.78 17.98
N TYR A 137 24.12 8.70 17.05
CA TYR A 137 22.83 9.41 17.06
C TYR A 137 21.75 8.54 16.43
N ILE A 138 20.49 8.77 16.80
CA ILE A 138 19.33 8.05 16.26
C ILE A 138 19.03 8.56 14.86
N THR A 139 18.79 7.62 13.95
CA THR A 139 18.30 7.88 12.60
C THR A 139 16.89 7.35 12.47
N PHE A 140 15.93 8.24 12.35
CA PHE A 140 14.55 7.92 11.97
C PHE A 140 14.44 7.79 10.45
N GLY A 141 13.42 7.06 9.97
CA GLY A 141 13.16 6.97 8.54
C GLY A 141 11.69 6.84 8.21
N SER A 142 11.26 7.47 7.12
CA SER A 142 9.95 7.24 6.54
C SER A 142 10.10 7.04 5.03
N PHE A 143 9.72 5.85 4.57
CA PHE A 143 9.80 5.47 3.16
C PHE A 143 8.41 5.32 2.53
N ASN A 144 7.39 5.83 3.22
CA ASN A 144 6.03 5.93 2.76
C ASN A 144 5.87 6.93 1.60
N ASN A 145 4.70 6.92 0.97
CA ASN A 145 4.37 7.93 -0.02
C ASN A 145 4.32 9.31 0.64
N VAL A 146 5.09 10.26 0.13
CA VAL A 146 5.19 11.62 0.69
C VAL A 146 3.86 12.38 0.68
N SER A 147 2.88 11.98 -0.13
CA SER A 147 1.53 12.57 -0.11
C SER A 147 0.77 12.28 1.18
N LYS A 148 1.19 11.28 1.97
CA LYS A 148 0.64 10.96 3.28
C LYS A 148 1.23 11.80 4.41
N ILE A 149 2.31 12.56 4.17
CA ILE A 149 2.96 13.39 5.18
C ILE A 149 2.17 14.69 5.31
N SER A 150 1.20 14.71 6.23
CA SER A 150 0.38 15.89 6.54
C SER A 150 1.14 16.91 7.38
N ASP A 151 0.54 18.09 7.58
CA ASP A 151 1.13 19.12 8.45
C ASP A 151 1.20 18.66 9.91
N GLU A 152 0.23 17.88 10.37
CA GLU A 152 0.22 17.28 11.70
C GLU A 152 1.40 16.31 11.87
N VAL A 153 1.65 15.45 10.90
CA VAL A 153 2.78 14.52 10.87
C VAL A 153 4.10 15.30 10.93
N ILE A 154 4.25 16.36 10.12
CA ILE A 154 5.44 17.21 10.13
C ILE A 154 5.66 17.86 11.51
N ASN A 155 4.58 18.35 12.13
CA ASN A 155 4.65 18.95 13.46
C ASN A 155 5.09 17.94 14.53
N VAL A 156 4.53 16.72 14.51
CA VAL A 156 4.91 15.65 15.45
C VAL A 156 6.37 15.25 15.25
N TRP A 157 6.79 14.98 14.00
CA TRP A 157 8.18 14.61 13.71
C TRP A 157 9.17 15.73 14.07
N SER A 158 8.78 16.99 13.84
CA SER A 158 9.61 18.13 14.24
C SER A 158 9.79 18.21 15.76
N LYS A 159 8.75 17.92 16.54
CA LYS A 159 8.85 17.82 18.00
C LYS A 159 9.79 16.69 18.43
N ILE A 160 9.72 15.54 17.79
CA ILE A 160 10.63 14.41 18.06
C ILE A 160 12.09 14.84 17.82
N LEU A 161 12.38 15.45 16.65
CA LEU A 161 13.71 15.87 16.27
C LEU A 161 14.28 16.97 17.20
N LYS A 162 13.44 17.89 17.67
CA LYS A 162 13.84 18.92 18.64
C LYS A 162 14.18 18.34 20.00
N ASN A 163 13.42 17.33 20.45
CA ASN A 163 13.63 16.71 21.75
C ASN A 163 14.81 15.73 21.75
N ILE A 164 15.10 15.09 20.62
CA ILE A 164 16.22 14.15 20.51
C ILE A 164 17.35 14.85 19.74
N LYS A 165 18.21 15.52 20.46
CA LYS A 165 19.34 16.27 19.89
C LYS A 165 20.21 15.38 19.01
N ASN A 166 20.71 15.93 17.91
CA ASN A 166 21.56 15.27 16.93
C ASN A 166 20.87 14.14 16.13
N SER A 167 19.61 13.81 16.37
CA SER A 167 18.89 12.83 15.57
C SER A 167 18.74 13.30 14.11
N LYS A 168 18.53 12.34 13.20
CA LYS A 168 18.27 12.60 11.78
C LYS A 168 16.96 11.92 11.37
N LEU A 169 16.31 12.47 10.38
CA LEU A 169 15.15 11.86 9.72
C LEU A 169 15.43 11.71 8.23
N ILE A 170 15.41 10.48 7.76
CA ILE A 170 15.53 10.13 6.34
C ILE A 170 14.15 10.01 5.75
N ILE A 171 13.86 10.80 4.71
CA ILE A 171 12.61 10.73 3.95
C ILE A 171 12.94 10.31 2.51
N LYS A 172 12.32 9.26 2.03
CA LYS A 172 12.46 8.81 0.65
C LYS A 172 11.42 9.48 -0.23
N SER A 173 11.87 10.25 -1.20
CA SER A 173 10.99 10.97 -2.11
C SER A 173 11.50 10.94 -3.55
N SER A 174 10.58 10.79 -4.52
CA SER A 174 10.95 10.66 -5.94
C SER A 174 10.79 11.93 -6.75
N ILE A 175 10.33 13.04 -6.16
CA ILE A 175 9.89 14.18 -6.94
C ILE A 175 10.45 15.48 -6.34
N ASN A 176 11.18 16.24 -7.15
CA ASN A 176 11.78 17.51 -6.76
C ASN A 176 10.78 18.53 -6.20
N HIS A 177 9.55 18.59 -6.72
CA HIS A 177 8.52 19.52 -6.24
C HIS A 177 7.97 19.18 -4.87
N SER A 178 7.71 17.88 -4.59
CA SER A 178 7.28 17.43 -3.25
C SER A 178 8.36 17.72 -2.20
N ASN A 179 9.64 17.59 -2.57
CA ASN A 179 10.75 17.91 -1.68
C ASN A 179 10.82 19.41 -1.34
N LYS A 180 10.47 20.30 -2.28
CA LYS A 180 10.47 21.75 -2.02
C LYS A 180 9.47 22.10 -0.93
N ASN A 181 8.23 21.65 -1.05
CA ASN A 181 7.18 21.88 -0.05
C ASN A 181 7.56 21.32 1.33
N LEU A 182 8.05 20.07 1.39
CA LEU A 182 8.50 19.46 2.64
C LEU A 182 9.68 20.23 3.26
N LYS A 183 10.66 20.66 2.45
CA LYS A 183 11.79 21.49 2.91
C LYS A 183 11.33 22.80 3.54
N GLU A 184 10.37 23.48 2.89
CA GLU A 184 9.78 24.73 3.40
C GLU A 184 9.09 24.51 4.76
N LYS A 185 8.29 23.44 4.88
CA LYS A 185 7.55 23.11 6.11
C LYS A 185 8.49 22.72 7.27
N PHE A 186 9.47 21.86 7.01
CA PHE A 186 10.49 21.51 8.02
C PHE A 186 11.41 22.70 8.34
N GLY A 187 11.63 23.61 7.39
CA GLY A 187 12.34 24.85 7.60
C GLY A 187 11.61 25.80 8.57
N LYS A 188 10.30 25.96 8.40
CA LYS A 188 9.44 26.73 9.34
C LYS A 188 9.49 26.15 10.76
N ASN A 189 9.65 24.85 10.87
CA ASN A 189 9.79 24.14 12.15
C ASN A 189 11.25 24.09 12.66
N GLU A 190 12.20 24.74 12.00
CA GLU A 190 13.63 24.85 12.41
C GLU A 190 14.40 23.53 12.52
N VAL A 191 13.89 22.45 11.88
CA VAL A 191 14.53 21.12 11.92
C VAL A 191 15.09 20.65 10.58
N LEU A 192 15.09 21.51 9.55
CA LEU A 192 15.51 21.14 8.19
C LEU A 192 16.93 20.55 8.12
N LYS A 193 17.85 20.99 8.99
CA LYS A 193 19.23 20.48 9.07
C LYS A 193 19.31 19.01 9.54
N GLN A 194 18.22 18.50 10.13
CA GLN A 194 18.11 17.12 10.57
C GLN A 194 17.46 16.21 9.51
N ILE A 195 16.92 16.79 8.42
CA ILE A 195 16.22 16.05 7.38
C ILE A 195 17.19 15.66 6.25
N ILE A 196 17.17 14.39 5.87
CA ILE A 196 17.90 13.84 4.73
C ILE A 196 16.88 13.32 3.72
N PHE A 197 16.92 13.86 2.50
CA PHE A 197 16.07 13.36 1.42
C PHE A 197 16.84 12.34 0.58
N LEU A 198 16.26 11.15 0.39
CA LEU A 198 16.79 10.11 -0.49
C LEU A 198 15.93 9.99 -1.74
N ASP A 199 16.59 9.77 -2.87
CA ASP A 199 15.90 9.46 -4.12
C ASP A 199 15.32 8.04 -4.11
N LYS A 200 14.25 7.84 -4.91
CA LYS A 200 13.72 6.51 -5.16
C LYS A 200 14.80 5.61 -5.76
N LYS A 201 14.84 4.39 -5.28
CA LYS A 201 15.69 3.35 -5.84
C LYS A 201 15.02 2.69 -7.03
N LYS A 202 15.81 2.19 -7.98
CA LYS A 202 15.34 1.56 -9.21
C LYS A 202 14.81 0.16 -8.97
N SER A 203 15.39 -0.57 -8.01
CA SER A 203 14.97 -1.93 -7.68
C SER A 203 14.38 -2.04 -6.28
N PHE A 204 13.55 -3.07 -6.08
CA PHE A 204 13.00 -3.41 -4.78
C PHE A 204 14.10 -3.78 -3.78
N GLU A 205 15.09 -4.55 -4.20
CA GLU A 205 16.23 -4.93 -3.35
C GLU A 205 17.00 -3.71 -2.83
N GLU A 206 17.30 -2.74 -3.70
CA GLU A 206 17.94 -1.49 -3.28
C GLU A 206 17.04 -0.71 -2.32
N HIS A 207 15.72 -0.74 -2.53
CA HIS A 207 14.78 -0.12 -1.62
C HIS A 207 14.85 -0.71 -0.23
N ILE A 208 14.84 -2.03 -0.13
CA ILE A 208 14.91 -2.73 1.16
C ILE A 208 16.23 -2.45 1.87
N LYS A 209 17.36 -2.41 1.16
CA LYS A 209 18.66 -2.07 1.74
C LYS A 209 18.70 -0.67 2.38
N GLU A 210 17.83 0.26 1.98
CA GLU A 210 17.75 1.59 2.61
C GLU A 210 17.29 1.52 4.07
N TYR A 211 16.50 0.49 4.45
CA TYR A 211 16.08 0.28 5.83
C TYR A 211 17.27 0.03 6.78
N ASN A 212 18.41 -0.43 6.27
CA ASN A 212 19.65 -0.59 7.07
C ASN A 212 20.27 0.76 7.48
N LYS A 213 19.77 1.89 6.98
CA LYS A 213 20.26 3.24 7.31
C LYS A 213 19.49 3.88 8.45
N ILE A 214 18.40 3.26 8.92
CA ILE A 214 17.55 3.81 9.97
C ILE A 214 17.52 2.90 11.19
N ASP A 215 17.35 3.51 12.35
CA ASP A 215 17.19 2.82 13.62
C ASP A 215 15.71 2.56 13.93
N LEU A 216 14.84 3.52 13.56
CA LEU A 216 13.39 3.49 13.80
C LEU A 216 12.65 3.98 12.58
N ALA A 217 11.66 3.21 12.13
CA ALA A 217 10.72 3.65 11.10
C ALA A 217 9.61 4.52 11.73
N LEU A 218 9.29 5.64 11.06
CA LEU A 218 8.14 6.47 11.41
C LEU A 218 7.05 6.28 10.35
N ASP A 219 5.85 6.02 10.80
CA ASP A 219 4.68 5.94 9.95
C ASP A 219 3.98 7.31 9.82
N THR A 220 3.07 7.44 8.82
CA THR A 220 2.39 8.69 8.45
C THR A 220 0.92 8.63 8.78
#